data_370fdc833a3a47fc6667e0488490f53d
#
_entry.id   370fdc833a3a47fc6667e0488490f53d
#
_cell.length_a   1.000
_cell.length_b   1.000
_cell.length_c   1.000
_cell.angle_alpha   90.00
_cell.angle_beta   90.00
_cell.angle_gamma   90.00
#
_symmetry.space_group_name_H-M   'P 1'
#
loop_
_entity.id
_entity.type
_entity.pdbx_description
1 polymer ?
#
loop_
_entity_poly.entity_id
_entity_poly.type
_entity_poly.pdbx_seq_one_letter_code
_entity_poly.pdbx_strand_id
1 'polypeptide(L)'
;MSGIRVLVAGASIAGPALAHWLRRRGAEVTVVERAPELRPGGQAVDARGVAKEVIRRMGLDAAVRAACTDTAGAYTVDVDGNVLETYRADDNGGDGYISEIEILRGDLSRVLYDDTRDSVEYIFGDRIAELTQDADGVDVAFAGGDRRRFDLVVGADGLHSALRAMVFGPRERFVRHLGLVLAFYSVPNEFELDRWLIDYQESGRSAGLRPIPDATRAMAMFSFPAADLEVDYRDVAAQKRLLRERMAGMGWLTPRILTHLDDTPDFYLDQVAQVVMDRWSNGRVGLL
;
A
#
# COMPACT_ATOMS: atom_id res chain seq x y z
N MET A 1 0.32 -6.57 36.52
CA MET A 1 -0.92 -6.22 35.79
C MET A 1 -0.77 -6.86 34.42
N SER A 2 -1.69 -7.74 34.02
CA SER A 2 -1.70 -8.22 32.63
C SER A 2 -1.89 -7.02 31.73
N GLY A 3 -1.10 -6.93 30.65
CA GLY A 3 -1.23 -5.87 29.65
C GLY A 3 -2.62 -5.92 28.99
N ILE A 4 -3.10 -4.80 28.46
CA ILE A 4 -4.32 -4.80 27.65
C ILE A 4 -4.09 -5.65 26.39
N ARG A 5 -5.08 -6.44 26.01
CA ARG A 5 -5.07 -7.27 24.80
C ARG A 5 -5.65 -6.49 23.63
N VAL A 6 -4.86 -6.31 22.59
CA VAL A 6 -5.27 -5.54 21.42
C VAL A 6 -5.18 -6.39 20.17
N LEU A 7 -6.30 -6.49 19.44
CA LEU A 7 -6.32 -7.05 18.08
C LEU A 7 -6.15 -5.94 17.05
N VAL A 8 -5.23 -6.13 16.12
CA VAL A 8 -5.03 -5.24 14.97
C VAL A 8 -5.37 -5.99 13.69
N ALA A 9 -6.28 -5.48 12.88
CA ALA A 9 -6.65 -6.08 11.60
C ALA A 9 -5.86 -5.43 10.45
N GLY A 10 -4.98 -6.22 9.81
CA GLY A 10 -4.11 -5.82 8.69
C GLY A 10 -2.64 -5.77 9.06
N ALA A 11 -1.80 -6.50 8.30
CA ALA A 11 -0.35 -6.62 8.51
C ALA A 11 0.48 -5.90 7.42
N SER A 12 -0.05 -4.86 6.78
CA SER A 12 0.73 -4.04 5.86
C SER A 12 1.60 -3.02 6.65
N ILE A 13 1.53 -1.73 6.38
CA ILE A 13 2.36 -0.71 7.05
C ILE A 13 1.76 -0.31 8.40
N ALA A 14 0.49 0.09 8.42
CA ALA A 14 -0.14 0.71 9.58
C ALA A 14 -0.28 -0.25 10.79
N GLY A 15 -0.64 -1.52 10.54
CA GLY A 15 -0.82 -2.51 11.61
C GLY A 15 0.46 -2.83 12.37
N PRO A 16 1.53 -3.28 11.71
CA PRO A 16 2.82 -3.52 12.38
C PRO A 16 3.42 -2.24 13.01
N ALA A 17 3.25 -1.06 12.40
CA ALA A 17 3.67 0.20 13.00
C ALA A 17 2.90 0.50 14.31
N LEU A 18 1.59 0.27 14.33
CA LEU A 18 0.82 0.37 15.57
C LEU A 18 1.25 -0.68 16.59
N ALA A 19 1.46 -1.93 16.17
CA ALA A 19 1.89 -3.03 17.03
C ALA A 19 3.23 -2.71 17.71
N HIS A 20 4.18 -2.09 16.98
CA HIS A 20 5.45 -1.60 17.54
C HIS A 20 5.23 -0.69 18.76
N TRP A 21 4.34 0.29 18.66
CA TRP A 21 4.11 1.24 19.74
C TRP A 21 3.29 0.65 20.89
N LEU A 22 2.32 -0.22 20.60
CA LEU A 22 1.50 -0.87 21.61
C LEU A 22 2.33 -1.81 22.49
N ARG A 23 3.18 -2.67 21.88
CA ARG A 23 4.07 -3.57 22.64
C ARG A 23 5.02 -2.81 23.57
N ARG A 24 5.56 -1.66 23.12
CA ARG A 24 6.42 -0.79 23.95
C ARG A 24 5.69 -0.17 25.14
N ARG A 25 4.36 -0.15 25.12
CA ARG A 25 3.50 0.30 26.21
C ARG A 25 2.99 -0.86 27.08
N GLY A 26 3.46 -2.10 26.81
CA GLY A 26 3.12 -3.27 27.58
C GLY A 26 1.78 -3.93 27.20
N ALA A 27 1.24 -3.62 26.01
CA ALA A 27 0.08 -4.32 25.47
C ALA A 27 0.46 -5.70 24.92
N GLU A 28 -0.44 -6.66 25.07
CA GLU A 28 -0.42 -7.93 24.34
C GLU A 28 -1.10 -7.72 22.98
N VAL A 29 -0.34 -7.85 21.89
CA VAL A 29 -0.83 -7.51 20.55
C VAL A 29 -0.93 -8.76 19.70
N THR A 30 -2.10 -8.94 19.07
CA THR A 30 -2.32 -9.91 17.99
C THR A 30 -2.62 -9.14 16.71
N VAL A 31 -1.95 -9.47 15.61
CA VAL A 31 -2.22 -8.92 14.28
C VAL A 31 -2.83 -10.00 13.40
N VAL A 32 -3.99 -9.77 12.82
CA VAL A 32 -4.61 -10.69 11.84
C VAL A 32 -4.52 -10.13 10.43
N GLU A 33 -4.08 -10.96 9.47
CA GLU A 33 -3.96 -10.62 8.07
C GLU A 33 -4.63 -11.67 7.18
N ARG A 34 -5.49 -11.22 6.28
CA ARG A 34 -6.22 -12.13 5.35
C ARG A 34 -5.33 -12.82 4.33
N ALA A 35 -4.22 -12.19 3.96
CA ALA A 35 -3.24 -12.81 3.07
C ALA A 35 -2.50 -13.93 3.82
N PRO A 36 -2.12 -15.03 3.12
CA PRO A 36 -1.40 -16.14 3.74
C PRO A 36 0.02 -15.77 4.20
N GLU A 37 0.56 -14.68 3.70
CA GLU A 37 1.88 -14.14 4.03
C GLU A 37 1.96 -12.65 3.71
N LEU A 38 3.05 -11.99 4.09
CA LEU A 38 3.32 -10.61 3.67
C LEU A 38 3.49 -10.55 2.15
N ARG A 39 2.79 -9.61 1.52
CA ARG A 39 2.88 -9.42 0.08
C ARG A 39 4.20 -8.74 -0.27
N PRO A 40 5.05 -9.34 -1.11
CA PRO A 40 6.27 -8.70 -1.60
C PRO A 40 5.94 -7.60 -2.61
N GLY A 41 6.89 -6.68 -2.84
CA GLY A 41 6.81 -5.66 -3.88
C GLY A 41 5.68 -4.64 -3.66
N GLY A 42 4.90 -4.36 -4.68
CA GLY A 42 3.89 -3.31 -4.70
C GLY A 42 4.50 -1.94 -5.04
N GLN A 43 3.63 -0.91 -5.11
CA GLN A 43 4.07 0.45 -5.42
C GLN A 43 5.08 0.97 -4.40
N ALA A 44 5.93 1.89 -4.83
CA ALA A 44 6.79 2.64 -3.92
C ALA A 44 5.96 3.60 -3.05
N VAL A 45 6.41 3.81 -1.85
CA VAL A 45 5.88 4.78 -0.89
C VAL A 45 7.01 5.68 -0.42
N ASP A 46 6.69 6.96 -0.23
CA ASP A 46 7.61 7.97 0.23
C ASP A 46 7.42 8.22 1.73
N ALA A 47 8.48 8.09 2.52
CA ALA A 47 8.46 8.58 3.88
C ALA A 47 8.93 10.03 3.89
N ARG A 48 8.02 10.98 4.11
CA ARG A 48 8.27 12.43 4.10
C ARG A 48 7.91 13.07 5.44
N GLY A 49 8.49 14.22 5.73
CA GLY A 49 8.15 15.03 6.89
C GLY A 49 8.11 14.23 8.20
N VAL A 50 6.95 14.21 8.85
CA VAL A 50 6.78 13.51 10.15
C VAL A 50 6.99 12.00 10.08
N ALA A 51 6.81 11.37 8.90
CA ALA A 51 7.04 9.93 8.75
C ALA A 51 8.52 9.57 8.97
N LYS A 52 9.47 10.41 8.51
CA LYS A 52 10.90 10.24 8.77
C LYS A 52 11.20 10.23 10.28
N GLU A 53 10.60 11.17 11.02
CA GLU A 53 10.77 11.27 12.47
C GLU A 53 10.14 10.06 13.20
N VAL A 54 8.99 9.56 12.74
CA VAL A 54 8.39 8.35 13.32
C VAL A 54 9.29 7.13 13.11
N ILE A 55 9.83 6.92 11.90
CA ILE A 55 10.78 5.85 11.59
C ILE A 55 12.02 5.94 12.51
N ARG A 56 12.57 7.14 12.68
CA ARG A 56 13.71 7.38 13.56
C ARG A 56 13.39 7.04 15.02
N ARG A 57 12.21 7.45 15.54
CA ARG A 57 11.75 7.14 16.91
C ARG A 57 11.49 5.65 17.13
N MET A 58 11.11 4.94 16.09
CA MET A 58 10.99 3.49 16.12
C MET A 58 12.36 2.79 16.17
N GLY A 59 13.46 3.49 15.82
CA GLY A 59 14.79 2.92 15.70
C GLY A 59 15.02 2.15 14.40
N LEU A 60 14.19 2.40 13.38
CA LEU A 60 14.17 1.65 12.11
C LEU A 60 14.83 2.40 10.95
N ASP A 61 15.40 3.60 11.18
CA ASP A 61 15.97 4.45 10.12
C ASP A 61 16.99 3.69 9.26
N ALA A 62 17.93 2.98 9.88
CA ALA A 62 18.96 2.23 9.16
C ALA A 62 18.36 1.07 8.33
N ALA A 63 17.41 0.34 8.88
CA ALA A 63 16.76 -0.78 8.18
C ALA A 63 15.91 -0.29 7.00
N VAL A 64 15.16 0.81 7.17
CA VAL A 64 14.36 1.42 6.12
C VAL A 64 15.26 1.94 4.99
N ARG A 65 16.34 2.68 5.32
CA ARG A 65 17.29 3.18 4.30
C ARG A 65 17.99 2.07 3.54
N ALA A 66 18.31 0.96 4.19
CA ALA A 66 18.91 -0.20 3.54
C ALA A 66 17.96 -0.90 2.55
N ALA A 67 16.64 -0.69 2.67
CA ALA A 67 15.61 -1.26 1.82
C ALA A 67 15.01 -0.24 0.81
N CYS A 68 15.56 0.98 0.72
CA CYS A 68 15.12 1.99 -0.25
C CYS A 68 15.39 1.55 -1.70
N THR A 69 14.63 2.12 -2.62
CA THR A 69 14.72 1.83 -4.06
C THR A 69 16.00 2.36 -4.71
N ASP A 70 16.74 3.24 -4.04
CA ASP A 70 17.93 3.94 -4.56
C ASP A 70 17.65 4.74 -5.87
N THR A 71 16.42 5.24 -6.01
CA THR A 71 16.00 6.05 -7.16
C THR A 71 16.76 7.40 -7.15
N ALA A 72 17.51 7.69 -8.23
CA ALA A 72 18.29 8.93 -8.37
C ALA A 72 17.43 10.13 -8.76
N GLY A 73 16.30 9.87 -9.42
CA GLY A 73 15.39 10.91 -9.89
C GLY A 73 14.34 10.39 -10.86
N ALA A 74 13.67 11.33 -11.52
CA ALA A 74 12.68 11.06 -12.53
C ALA A 74 12.87 11.94 -13.75
N TYR A 75 12.54 11.41 -14.93
CA TYR A 75 12.39 12.15 -16.17
C TYR A 75 10.92 12.16 -16.56
N THR A 76 10.41 13.31 -17.02
CA THR A 76 9.26 13.33 -17.92
C THR A 76 9.76 13.35 -19.35
N VAL A 77 9.12 12.59 -20.23
CA VAL A 77 9.54 12.45 -21.63
C VAL A 77 8.40 12.74 -22.60
N ASP A 78 8.77 13.09 -23.84
CA ASP A 78 7.84 13.16 -24.96
C ASP A 78 7.58 11.78 -25.60
N VAL A 79 6.79 11.74 -26.68
CA VAL A 79 6.43 10.50 -27.38
C VAL A 79 7.63 9.77 -27.99
N ASP A 80 8.66 10.49 -28.34
CA ASP A 80 9.91 9.98 -28.92
C ASP A 80 10.96 9.60 -27.85
N GLY A 81 10.64 9.85 -26.55
CA GLY A 81 11.51 9.57 -25.42
C GLY A 81 12.52 10.69 -25.12
N ASN A 82 12.39 11.87 -25.73
CA ASN A 82 13.25 13.00 -25.39
C ASN A 82 12.85 13.56 -24.02
N VAL A 83 13.85 13.84 -23.17
CA VAL A 83 13.63 14.37 -21.83
C VAL A 83 13.07 15.79 -21.91
N LEU A 84 11.91 16.01 -21.30
CA LEU A 84 11.26 17.31 -21.16
C LEU A 84 11.65 17.98 -19.84
N GLU A 85 11.61 17.20 -18.74
CA GLU A 85 11.91 17.68 -17.40
C GLU A 85 12.72 16.64 -16.62
N THR A 86 13.53 17.12 -15.69
CA THR A 86 14.35 16.28 -14.80
C THR A 86 14.11 16.67 -13.35
N TYR A 87 13.80 15.69 -12.52
CA TYR A 87 13.64 15.82 -11.08
C TYR A 87 14.66 14.95 -10.38
N ARG A 88 15.43 15.49 -9.45
CA ARG A 88 16.45 14.75 -8.70
C ARG A 88 15.93 14.37 -7.32
N ALA A 89 16.41 13.24 -6.80
CA ALA A 89 16.03 12.77 -5.46
C ALA A 89 16.51 13.70 -4.34
N ASP A 90 17.56 14.50 -4.56
CA ASP A 90 18.10 15.48 -3.62
C ASP A 90 17.44 16.87 -3.73
N ASP A 91 16.54 17.08 -4.68
CA ASP A 91 15.77 18.31 -4.80
C ASP A 91 14.97 18.58 -3.51
N ASN A 92 14.88 19.87 -3.13
CA ASN A 92 14.17 20.31 -1.92
C ASN A 92 14.61 19.56 -0.64
N GLY A 93 15.89 19.22 -0.52
CA GLY A 93 16.45 18.55 0.65
C GLY A 93 15.96 17.11 0.82
N GLY A 94 15.66 16.42 -0.30
CA GLY A 94 15.20 15.04 -0.32
C GLY A 94 13.69 14.88 -0.07
N ASP A 95 12.91 15.96 -0.17
CA ASP A 95 11.44 15.97 -0.11
C ASP A 95 10.83 16.49 -1.43
N GLY A 96 11.59 16.41 -2.53
CA GLY A 96 11.18 16.78 -3.89
C GLY A 96 10.19 15.78 -4.53
N TYR A 97 10.16 15.73 -5.86
CA TYR A 97 9.30 14.80 -6.61
C TYR A 97 9.58 13.33 -6.25
N ILE A 98 10.85 12.97 -6.08
CA ILE A 98 11.32 11.71 -5.50
C ILE A 98 11.77 11.98 -4.07
N SER A 99 11.38 11.13 -3.11
CA SER A 99 11.81 11.24 -1.73
C SER A 99 13.15 10.52 -1.53
N GLU A 100 14.01 11.04 -0.63
CA GLU A 100 15.23 10.34 -0.20
C GLU A 100 14.94 9.00 0.50
N ILE A 101 13.75 8.86 1.09
CA ILE A 101 13.25 7.60 1.64
C ILE A 101 12.07 7.16 0.77
N GLU A 102 12.40 6.58 -0.36
CA GLU A 102 11.46 5.89 -1.23
C GLU A 102 11.69 4.39 -1.10
N ILE A 103 10.67 3.64 -0.72
CA ILE A 103 10.74 2.21 -0.41
C ILE A 103 9.54 1.49 -1.00
N LEU A 104 9.71 0.26 -1.49
CA LEU A 104 8.55 -0.53 -1.90
C LEU A 104 7.66 -0.85 -0.70
N ARG A 105 6.35 -0.81 -0.91
CA ARG A 105 5.37 -1.06 0.16
C ARG A 105 5.58 -2.39 0.86
N GLY A 106 5.92 -3.44 0.11
CA GLY A 106 6.21 -4.77 0.66
C GLY A 106 7.45 -4.78 1.53
N ASP A 107 8.50 -4.06 1.10
CA ASP A 107 9.76 -3.98 1.85
C ASP A 107 9.58 -3.19 3.15
N LEU A 108 8.84 -2.08 3.13
CA LEU A 108 8.51 -1.35 4.37
C LEU A 108 7.66 -2.22 5.31
N SER A 109 6.69 -2.97 4.78
CA SER A 109 5.90 -3.91 5.57
C SER A 109 6.78 -5.01 6.19
N ARG A 110 7.78 -5.50 5.46
CA ARG A 110 8.75 -6.50 5.94
C ARG A 110 9.61 -5.93 7.07
N VAL A 111 10.17 -4.74 6.92
CA VAL A 111 10.96 -4.08 7.98
C VAL A 111 10.14 -3.93 9.27
N LEU A 112 8.89 -3.49 9.17
CA LEU A 112 8.00 -3.31 10.33
C LEU A 112 7.59 -4.65 10.97
N TYR A 113 7.36 -5.67 10.16
CA TYR A 113 7.06 -7.03 10.62
C TYR A 113 8.27 -7.63 11.35
N ASP A 114 9.45 -7.56 10.76
CA ASP A 114 10.68 -8.14 11.33
C ASP A 114 11.05 -7.50 12.69
N ASP A 115 10.73 -6.22 12.88
CA ASP A 115 10.89 -5.54 14.18
C ASP A 115 9.92 -6.08 15.26
N THR A 116 8.77 -6.58 14.87
CA THR A 116 7.70 -6.92 15.82
C THR A 116 7.43 -8.40 15.98
N ARG A 117 7.78 -9.26 15.02
CA ARG A 117 7.39 -10.68 14.93
C ARG A 117 7.76 -11.53 16.14
N ASP A 118 8.83 -11.21 16.86
CA ASP A 118 9.28 -11.99 18.02
C ASP A 118 8.51 -11.63 19.30
N SER A 119 7.67 -10.59 19.27
CA SER A 119 6.96 -10.05 20.45
C SER A 119 5.48 -9.74 20.19
N VAL A 120 5.01 -9.97 18.97
CA VAL A 120 3.62 -9.78 18.54
C VAL A 120 3.16 -11.07 17.87
N GLU A 121 1.97 -11.55 18.21
CA GLU A 121 1.35 -12.68 17.54
C GLU A 121 0.83 -12.25 16.17
N TYR A 122 1.22 -12.94 15.10
CA TYR A 122 0.69 -12.74 13.75
C TYR A 122 -0.10 -13.95 13.28
N ILE A 123 -1.35 -13.72 12.87
CA ILE A 123 -2.26 -14.72 12.30
C ILE A 123 -2.44 -14.38 10.82
N PHE A 124 -1.74 -15.10 9.95
CA PHE A 124 -1.88 -14.98 8.50
C PHE A 124 -2.93 -15.93 7.95
N GLY A 125 -3.52 -15.59 6.80
CA GLY A 125 -4.54 -16.40 6.14
C GLY A 125 -5.90 -16.36 6.83
N ASP A 126 -6.12 -15.45 7.78
CA ASP A 126 -7.36 -15.35 8.51
C ASP A 126 -7.86 -13.88 8.59
N ARG A 127 -9.09 -13.70 9.04
CA ARG A 127 -9.74 -12.39 9.15
C ARG A 127 -10.81 -12.40 10.23
N ILE A 128 -11.18 -11.24 10.70
CA ILE A 128 -12.37 -11.05 11.52
C ILE A 128 -13.60 -11.40 10.67
N ALA A 129 -14.40 -12.37 11.12
CA ALA A 129 -15.66 -12.73 10.51
C ALA A 129 -16.83 -12.02 11.19
N GLU A 130 -16.82 -11.97 12.53
CA GLU A 130 -17.83 -11.31 13.36
C GLU A 130 -17.17 -10.68 14.57
N LEU A 131 -17.76 -9.62 15.09
CA LEU A 131 -17.39 -9.06 16.37
C LEU A 131 -18.63 -8.52 17.12
N THR A 132 -18.59 -8.64 18.44
CA THR A 132 -19.55 -8.00 19.36
C THR A 132 -18.78 -7.34 20.49
N GLN A 133 -19.23 -6.20 20.97
CA GLN A 133 -18.57 -5.50 22.07
C GLN A 133 -19.54 -5.19 23.23
N ASP A 134 -19.00 -5.15 24.42
CA ASP A 134 -19.68 -4.71 25.64
C ASP A 134 -18.82 -3.69 26.41
N ALA A 135 -19.17 -3.41 27.66
CA ALA A 135 -18.42 -2.45 28.49
C ALA A 135 -16.99 -2.93 28.82
N ASP A 136 -16.72 -4.24 28.77
CA ASP A 136 -15.49 -4.85 29.28
C ASP A 136 -14.56 -5.32 28.16
N GLY A 137 -15.04 -5.50 26.90
CA GLY A 137 -14.21 -5.98 25.82
C GLY A 137 -14.94 -6.18 24.50
N VAL A 138 -14.23 -6.83 23.57
CA VAL A 138 -14.71 -7.18 22.23
C VAL A 138 -14.52 -8.69 22.02
N ASP A 139 -15.60 -9.40 21.82
CA ASP A 139 -15.58 -10.80 21.39
C ASP A 139 -15.44 -10.87 19.87
N VAL A 140 -14.42 -11.56 19.40
CA VAL A 140 -14.09 -11.67 17.97
C VAL A 140 -14.16 -13.14 17.56
N ALA A 141 -14.90 -13.41 16.47
CA ALA A 141 -14.85 -14.67 15.76
C ALA A 141 -14.02 -14.51 14.49
N PHE A 142 -13.01 -15.35 14.31
CA PHE A 142 -12.20 -15.42 13.11
C PHE A 142 -12.83 -16.36 12.07
N ALA A 143 -12.54 -16.12 10.79
CA ALA A 143 -13.06 -16.96 9.71
C ALA A 143 -12.55 -18.41 9.78
N GLY A 144 -11.34 -18.63 10.33
CA GLY A 144 -10.78 -19.94 10.63
C GLY A 144 -11.47 -20.71 11.75
N GLY A 145 -12.44 -20.09 12.45
CA GLY A 145 -13.27 -20.72 13.47
C GLY A 145 -12.88 -20.39 14.92
N ASP A 146 -11.71 -19.83 15.17
CA ASP A 146 -11.28 -19.41 16.50
C ASP A 146 -12.18 -18.26 17.03
N ARG A 147 -12.36 -18.25 18.36
CA ARG A 147 -13.02 -17.14 19.07
C ARG A 147 -12.12 -16.64 20.18
N ARG A 148 -11.91 -15.32 20.24
CA ARG A 148 -11.06 -14.68 21.26
C ARG A 148 -11.69 -13.38 21.73
N ARG A 149 -11.36 -12.99 22.96
CA ARG A 149 -11.79 -11.71 23.54
C ARG A 149 -10.60 -10.78 23.68
N PHE A 150 -10.80 -9.52 23.26
CA PHE A 150 -9.81 -8.45 23.33
C PHE A 150 -10.36 -7.26 24.11
N ASP A 151 -9.46 -6.42 24.62
CA ASP A 151 -9.86 -5.17 25.28
C ASP A 151 -10.13 -4.07 24.27
N LEU A 152 -9.38 -4.09 23.12
CA LEU A 152 -9.53 -3.18 22.00
C LEU A 152 -9.35 -3.91 20.67
N VAL A 153 -10.03 -3.44 19.64
CA VAL A 153 -9.82 -3.89 18.24
C VAL A 153 -9.54 -2.68 17.37
N VAL A 154 -8.47 -2.72 16.56
CA VAL A 154 -8.09 -1.61 15.67
C VAL A 154 -8.00 -2.10 14.23
N GLY A 155 -8.75 -1.47 13.33
CA GLY A 155 -8.66 -1.69 11.88
C GLY A 155 -7.52 -0.91 11.27
N ALA A 156 -6.55 -1.63 10.71
CA ALA A 156 -5.46 -1.15 9.89
C ALA A 156 -5.52 -1.78 8.48
N ASP A 157 -6.74 -2.13 8.04
CA ASP A 157 -7.05 -2.89 6.83
C ASP A 157 -7.34 -2.00 5.60
N GLY A 158 -7.09 -0.69 5.74
CA GLY A 158 -6.93 0.28 4.66
C GLY A 158 -8.23 0.69 3.96
N LEU A 159 -8.10 1.12 2.70
CA LEU A 159 -9.21 1.68 1.90
C LEU A 159 -10.41 0.72 1.79
N HIS A 160 -10.15 -0.57 1.69
CA HIS A 160 -11.17 -1.62 1.56
C HIS A 160 -11.50 -2.29 2.91
N SER A 161 -11.44 -1.54 4.00
CA SER A 161 -11.61 -2.02 5.37
C SER A 161 -12.92 -2.81 5.56
N ALA A 162 -12.77 -4.08 5.91
CA ALA A 162 -13.89 -4.93 6.31
C ALA A 162 -14.38 -4.56 7.71
N LEU A 163 -13.46 -4.19 8.62
CA LEU A 163 -13.82 -3.76 9.98
C LEU A 163 -14.65 -2.47 9.96
N ARG A 164 -14.30 -1.52 9.08
CA ARG A 164 -15.13 -0.32 8.87
C ARG A 164 -16.54 -0.69 8.44
N ALA A 165 -16.68 -1.61 7.49
CA ALA A 165 -17.99 -2.03 7.01
C ALA A 165 -18.83 -2.71 8.12
N MET A 166 -18.20 -3.51 8.98
CA MET A 166 -18.88 -4.19 10.11
C MET A 166 -19.39 -3.22 11.18
N VAL A 167 -18.58 -2.19 11.52
CA VAL A 167 -18.82 -1.37 12.72
C VAL A 167 -19.45 -0.03 12.41
N PHE A 168 -19.15 0.56 11.27
CA PHE A 168 -19.57 1.93 10.92
C PHE A 168 -20.57 1.96 9.77
N GLY A 169 -20.67 0.90 8.99
CA GLY A 169 -21.60 0.76 7.87
C GLY A 169 -20.93 0.68 6.51
N PRO A 170 -21.72 0.65 5.44
CA PRO A 170 -21.25 0.32 4.10
C PRO A 170 -20.24 1.34 3.55
N ARG A 171 -19.35 0.85 2.65
CA ARG A 171 -18.23 1.58 2.07
C ARG A 171 -18.64 2.92 1.43
N GLU A 172 -19.75 2.93 0.73
CA GLU A 172 -20.25 4.05 -0.06
C GLU A 172 -20.55 5.29 0.79
N ARG A 173 -20.77 5.11 2.09
CA ARG A 173 -20.96 6.21 3.03
C ARG A 173 -19.69 7.02 3.27
N PHE A 174 -18.52 6.37 3.16
CA PHE A 174 -17.25 6.91 3.66
C PHE A 174 -16.19 7.10 2.60
N VAL A 175 -16.23 6.34 1.50
CA VAL A 175 -15.20 6.40 0.46
C VAL A 175 -15.62 7.40 -0.60
N ARG A 176 -14.72 8.34 -0.89
CA ARG A 176 -14.86 9.35 -1.94
C ARG A 176 -13.77 9.12 -2.97
N HIS A 177 -14.16 8.76 -4.18
CA HIS A 177 -13.24 8.63 -5.30
C HIS A 177 -12.76 9.99 -5.77
N LEU A 178 -11.47 10.10 -6.09
CA LEU A 178 -10.83 11.34 -6.52
C LEU A 178 -10.69 11.43 -8.05
N GLY A 179 -11.34 10.53 -8.77
CA GLY A 179 -11.43 10.56 -10.22
C GLY A 179 -10.19 10.04 -10.97
N LEU A 180 -9.28 9.37 -10.28
CA LEU A 180 -8.07 8.78 -10.87
C LEU A 180 -7.99 7.30 -10.53
N VAL A 181 -7.54 6.50 -11.49
CA VAL A 181 -7.16 5.09 -11.31
C VAL A 181 -5.65 4.97 -11.47
N LEU A 182 -5.04 4.16 -10.63
CA LEU A 182 -3.63 3.77 -10.72
C LEU A 182 -3.54 2.27 -10.98
N ALA A 183 -2.59 1.87 -11.83
CA ALA A 183 -2.24 0.47 -12.02
C ALA A 183 -0.72 0.29 -11.97
N PHE A 184 -0.30 -0.83 -11.39
CA PHE A 184 1.11 -1.20 -11.24
C PHE A 184 1.29 -2.68 -11.52
N TYR A 185 2.40 -3.04 -12.16
CA TYR A 185 2.84 -4.42 -12.29
C TYR A 185 4.31 -4.49 -12.68
N SER A 186 4.96 -5.59 -12.33
CA SER A 186 6.35 -5.81 -12.68
C SER A 186 6.51 -6.29 -14.11
N VAL A 187 7.52 -5.75 -14.80
CA VAL A 187 7.94 -6.13 -16.15
C VAL A 187 9.43 -6.50 -16.15
N PRO A 188 9.94 -7.29 -17.13
CA PRO A 188 11.37 -7.44 -17.34
C PRO A 188 12.02 -6.06 -17.59
N ASN A 189 13.23 -5.83 -17.05
CA ASN A 189 13.96 -4.57 -17.31
C ASN A 189 14.66 -4.58 -18.67
N GLU A 190 13.94 -4.87 -19.73
CA GLU A 190 14.41 -4.78 -21.13
C GLU A 190 14.57 -3.33 -21.63
N PHE A 191 14.23 -2.37 -20.78
CA PHE A 191 14.28 -0.93 -21.05
C PHE A 191 15.57 -0.30 -20.51
N GLU A 192 16.46 -1.11 -19.93
CA GLU A 192 17.76 -0.70 -19.41
C GLU A 192 17.67 0.46 -18.40
N LEU A 193 16.62 0.43 -17.56
CA LEU A 193 16.46 1.43 -16.51
C LEU A 193 17.60 1.31 -15.50
N ASP A 194 18.24 2.45 -15.22
CA ASP A 194 19.24 2.58 -14.18
C ASP A 194 18.89 3.75 -13.27
N ARG A 195 18.37 3.45 -12.09
CA ARG A 195 18.08 4.40 -11.00
C ARG A 195 17.16 5.60 -11.33
N TRP A 196 16.67 5.73 -12.57
CA TRP A 196 15.81 6.82 -13.00
C TRP A 196 14.42 6.31 -13.36
N LEU A 197 13.40 6.92 -12.75
CA LEU A 197 12.01 6.75 -13.17
C LEU A 197 11.79 7.51 -14.47
N ILE A 198 11.05 6.93 -15.41
CA ILE A 198 10.63 7.60 -16.63
C ILE A 198 9.12 7.66 -16.66
N ASP A 199 8.54 8.85 -16.88
CA ASP A 199 7.10 9.09 -16.96
C ASP A 199 6.74 9.79 -18.27
N TYR A 200 5.79 9.21 -18.98
CA TYR A 200 5.21 9.76 -20.20
C TYR A 200 3.76 10.13 -19.96
N GLN A 201 3.36 11.33 -20.36
CA GLN A 201 2.00 11.83 -20.17
C GLN A 201 1.36 12.24 -21.49
N GLU A 202 0.13 11.81 -21.70
CA GLU A 202 -0.66 12.12 -22.89
C GLU A 202 -2.15 12.17 -22.57
N SER A 203 -2.81 13.28 -22.89
CA SER A 203 -4.28 13.43 -22.78
C SER A 203 -4.83 13.05 -21.40
N GLY A 204 -4.14 13.45 -20.33
CA GLY A 204 -4.54 13.18 -18.93
C GLY A 204 -4.29 11.75 -18.46
N ARG A 205 -3.61 10.94 -19.26
CA ARG A 205 -3.14 9.59 -18.91
C ARG A 205 -1.64 9.62 -18.70
N SER A 206 -1.11 8.72 -17.88
CA SER A 206 0.33 8.51 -17.80
C SER A 206 0.69 7.03 -17.92
N ALA A 207 1.89 6.79 -18.47
CA ALA A 207 2.55 5.51 -18.50
C ALA A 207 4.02 5.72 -18.10
N GLY A 208 4.50 4.94 -17.15
CA GLY A 208 5.86 5.11 -16.62
C GLY A 208 6.53 3.80 -16.30
N LEU A 209 7.83 3.86 -16.17
CA LEU A 209 8.70 2.77 -15.76
C LEU A 209 9.55 3.23 -14.58
N ARG A 210 9.57 2.43 -13.52
CA ARG A 210 10.34 2.69 -12.31
C ARG A 210 11.37 1.59 -12.10
N PRO A 211 12.64 1.92 -11.81
CA PRO A 211 13.59 0.93 -11.33
C PRO A 211 13.14 0.40 -9.96
N ILE A 212 13.43 -0.87 -9.72
CA ILE A 212 13.20 -1.51 -8.41
C ILE A 212 14.50 -2.21 -7.98
N PRO A 213 14.65 -2.61 -6.69
CA PRO A 213 15.90 -3.21 -6.21
C PRO A 213 16.37 -4.45 -7.01
N ASP A 214 15.46 -5.23 -7.56
CA ASP A 214 15.80 -6.28 -8.53
C ASP A 214 16.03 -5.65 -9.91
N ALA A 215 17.29 -5.39 -10.25
CA ALA A 215 17.68 -4.75 -11.51
C ALA A 215 17.29 -5.52 -12.79
N THR A 216 16.90 -6.80 -12.67
CA THR A 216 16.38 -7.60 -13.80
C THR A 216 14.93 -7.25 -14.14
N ARG A 217 14.27 -6.50 -13.27
CA ARG A 217 12.88 -6.10 -13.40
C ARG A 217 12.71 -4.59 -13.25
N ALA A 218 11.60 -4.09 -13.74
CA ALA A 218 11.12 -2.74 -13.53
C ALA A 218 9.64 -2.77 -13.14
N MET A 219 9.14 -1.70 -12.55
CA MET A 219 7.72 -1.55 -12.29
C MET A 219 7.10 -0.67 -13.37
N ALA A 220 6.14 -1.20 -14.09
CA ALA A 220 5.25 -0.44 -14.94
C ALA A 220 4.21 0.28 -14.10
N MET A 221 3.96 1.54 -14.40
CA MET A 221 3.03 2.41 -13.69
C MET A 221 2.11 3.08 -14.69
N PHE A 222 0.82 3.11 -14.38
CA PHE A 222 -0.18 3.76 -15.21
C PHE A 222 -1.13 4.59 -14.36
N SER A 223 -1.57 5.71 -14.92
CA SER A 223 -2.69 6.46 -14.37
C SER A 223 -3.65 6.90 -15.48
N PHE A 224 -4.95 6.94 -15.15
CA PHE A 224 -5.96 7.43 -16.07
C PHE A 224 -7.19 7.97 -15.32
N PRO A 225 -7.91 8.97 -15.87
CA PRO A 225 -9.13 9.48 -15.29
C PRO A 225 -10.26 8.45 -15.32
N ALA A 226 -10.99 8.33 -14.23
CA ALA A 226 -12.13 7.42 -14.13
C ALA A 226 -13.10 7.84 -13.03
N ALA A 227 -13.74 9.00 -13.19
CA ALA A 227 -14.63 9.57 -12.18
C ALA A 227 -15.83 8.66 -11.85
N ASP A 228 -16.37 7.94 -12.84
CA ASP A 228 -17.60 7.15 -12.74
C ASP A 228 -17.36 5.66 -12.94
N LEU A 229 -16.14 5.17 -12.68
CA LEU A 229 -15.78 3.79 -12.91
C LEU A 229 -16.12 2.91 -11.70
N GLU A 230 -16.97 1.90 -11.89
CA GLU A 230 -17.08 0.80 -10.95
C GLU A 230 -16.04 -0.28 -11.28
N VAL A 231 -15.13 -0.54 -10.33
CA VAL A 231 -14.09 -1.57 -10.45
C VAL A 231 -14.44 -2.72 -9.53
N ASP A 232 -14.60 -3.91 -10.09
CA ASP A 232 -14.60 -5.13 -9.28
C ASP A 232 -13.13 -5.52 -8.96
N TYR A 233 -12.74 -5.30 -7.71
CA TYR A 233 -11.38 -5.60 -7.23
C TYR A 233 -11.06 -7.09 -7.13
N ARG A 234 -12.03 -7.97 -7.44
CA ARG A 234 -11.85 -9.43 -7.46
C ARG A 234 -11.62 -9.96 -8.86
N ASP A 235 -12.08 -9.25 -9.89
CA ASP A 235 -11.94 -9.65 -11.30
C ASP A 235 -10.68 -9.02 -11.91
N VAL A 236 -9.51 -9.63 -11.64
CA VAL A 236 -8.21 -9.19 -12.19
C VAL A 236 -8.21 -9.20 -13.71
N ALA A 237 -8.90 -10.15 -14.35
CA ALA A 237 -8.97 -10.21 -15.81
C ALA A 237 -9.75 -9.01 -16.39
N ALA A 238 -10.86 -8.61 -15.76
CA ALA A 238 -11.59 -7.40 -16.16
C ALA A 238 -10.73 -6.14 -15.94
N GLN A 239 -9.99 -6.06 -14.84
CA GLN A 239 -9.10 -4.94 -14.56
C GLN A 239 -7.96 -4.82 -15.61
N LYS A 240 -7.35 -5.95 -16.01
CA LYS A 240 -6.32 -5.97 -17.07
C LYS A 240 -6.91 -5.52 -18.42
N ARG A 241 -8.13 -5.97 -18.77
CA ARG A 241 -8.82 -5.50 -19.98
C ARG A 241 -9.08 -4.00 -19.93
N LEU A 242 -9.59 -3.50 -18.79
CA LEU A 242 -9.84 -2.08 -18.59
C LEU A 242 -8.55 -1.25 -18.77
N LEU A 243 -7.43 -1.65 -18.16
CA LEU A 243 -6.15 -0.95 -18.35
C LEU A 243 -5.76 -0.90 -19.83
N ARG A 244 -5.86 -2.02 -20.53
CA ARG A 244 -5.53 -2.09 -21.97
C ARG A 244 -6.40 -1.15 -22.81
N GLU A 245 -7.69 -1.11 -22.53
CA GLU A 245 -8.65 -0.22 -23.21
C GLU A 245 -8.33 1.26 -22.95
N ARG A 246 -8.07 1.61 -21.70
CA ARG A 246 -7.80 2.99 -21.29
C ARG A 246 -6.46 3.51 -21.81
N MET A 247 -5.46 2.64 -21.97
CA MET A 247 -4.14 2.98 -22.51
C MET A 247 -4.05 2.83 -24.02
N ALA A 248 -5.10 2.37 -24.70
CA ALA A 248 -5.10 2.20 -26.14
C ALA A 248 -4.78 3.51 -26.86
N GLY A 249 -3.87 3.44 -27.85
CA GLY A 249 -3.45 4.57 -28.65
C GLY A 249 -2.46 5.53 -27.98
N MET A 250 -2.05 5.30 -26.72
CA MET A 250 -0.93 6.04 -26.14
C MET A 250 0.37 5.74 -26.87
N GLY A 251 1.19 6.78 -27.03
CA GLY A 251 2.52 6.71 -27.64
C GLY A 251 3.61 6.17 -26.71
N TRP A 252 4.85 6.56 -26.99
CA TRP A 252 6.07 6.17 -26.28
C TRP A 252 6.20 4.63 -26.18
N LEU A 253 6.69 4.11 -25.08
CA LEU A 253 6.84 2.67 -24.81
C LEU A 253 5.55 1.99 -24.36
N THR A 254 4.42 2.71 -24.24
CA THR A 254 3.17 2.20 -23.68
C THR A 254 2.70 0.88 -24.34
N PRO A 255 2.67 0.74 -25.68
CA PRO A 255 2.27 -0.52 -26.32
C PRO A 255 3.17 -1.69 -25.93
N ARG A 256 4.50 -1.46 -25.85
CA ARG A 256 5.48 -2.46 -25.47
C ARG A 256 5.35 -2.89 -24.01
N ILE A 257 5.15 -1.95 -23.09
CA ILE A 257 4.92 -2.24 -21.68
C ILE A 257 3.66 -3.09 -21.50
N LEU A 258 2.58 -2.79 -22.22
CA LEU A 258 1.32 -3.52 -22.17
C LEU A 258 1.39 -4.97 -22.68
N THR A 259 2.43 -5.37 -23.44
CA THR A 259 2.63 -6.76 -23.83
C THR A 259 2.90 -7.69 -22.65
N HIS A 260 3.48 -7.17 -21.57
CA HIS A 260 3.78 -7.94 -20.35
C HIS A 260 2.61 -8.06 -19.38
N LEU A 261 1.47 -7.39 -19.68
CA LEU A 261 0.34 -7.30 -18.75
C LEU A 261 -0.29 -8.65 -18.40
N ASP A 262 -0.36 -9.59 -19.37
CA ASP A 262 -1.03 -10.87 -19.13
C ASP A 262 -0.19 -11.81 -18.26
N ASP A 263 1.14 -11.77 -18.42
CA ASP A 263 2.09 -12.68 -17.77
C ASP A 263 2.56 -12.21 -16.39
N THR A 264 2.18 -10.98 -15.97
CA THR A 264 2.63 -10.46 -14.69
C THR A 264 1.91 -11.14 -13.51
N PRO A 265 2.66 -11.56 -12.46
CA PRO A 265 2.08 -12.22 -11.29
C PRO A 265 1.54 -11.23 -10.25
N ASP A 266 1.93 -9.96 -10.32
CA ASP A 266 1.75 -8.95 -9.26
C ASP A 266 0.92 -7.74 -9.70
N PHE A 267 -0.02 -7.95 -10.60
CA PHE A 267 -0.89 -6.89 -11.10
C PHE A 267 -1.73 -6.26 -9.99
N TYR A 268 -1.70 -4.95 -9.93
CA TYR A 268 -2.52 -4.14 -9.02
C TYR A 268 -3.21 -3.02 -9.78
N LEU A 269 -4.49 -2.81 -9.52
CA LEU A 269 -5.26 -1.67 -10.00
C LEU A 269 -6.20 -1.21 -8.89
N ASP A 270 -6.23 0.09 -8.61
CA ASP A 270 -7.17 0.68 -7.65
C ASP A 270 -7.52 2.13 -8.02
N GLN A 271 -8.65 2.57 -7.54
CA GLN A 271 -9.05 3.98 -7.62
C GLN A 271 -8.38 4.77 -6.50
N VAL A 272 -7.88 5.95 -6.83
CA VAL A 272 -7.46 6.92 -5.82
C VAL A 272 -8.70 7.42 -5.09
N ALA A 273 -8.73 7.23 -3.79
CA ALA A 273 -9.89 7.56 -2.99
C ALA A 273 -9.50 8.05 -1.59
N GLN A 274 -10.39 8.77 -0.98
CA GLN A 274 -10.28 9.26 0.39
C GLN A 274 -11.38 8.65 1.26
N VAL A 275 -11.01 8.23 2.47
CA VAL A 275 -11.98 7.86 3.51
C VAL A 275 -12.32 9.11 4.32
N VAL A 276 -13.62 9.45 4.36
CA VAL A 276 -14.14 10.61 5.10
C VAL A 276 -15.13 10.11 6.14
N MET A 277 -14.82 10.31 7.41
CA MET A 277 -15.63 9.83 8.54
C MET A 277 -15.70 10.90 9.62
N ASP A 278 -16.89 11.06 10.24
CA ASP A 278 -17.08 12.00 11.36
C ASP A 278 -16.38 11.50 12.64
N ARG A 279 -16.23 10.18 12.77
CA ARG A 279 -15.55 9.54 13.89
C ARG A 279 -14.87 8.25 13.44
N TRP A 280 -13.72 7.98 14.04
CA TRP A 280 -12.86 6.84 13.73
C TRP A 280 -12.85 5.78 14.83
N SER A 281 -13.73 5.91 15.81
CA SER A 281 -13.92 4.92 16.85
C SER A 281 -15.42 4.74 17.21
N ASN A 282 -15.76 3.54 17.62
CA ASN A 282 -17.06 3.19 18.16
C ASN A 282 -16.86 2.23 19.35
N GLY A 283 -17.03 2.73 20.59
CA GLY A 283 -16.72 1.97 21.78
C GLY A 283 -15.25 1.54 21.82
N ARG A 284 -15.03 0.24 21.81
CA ARG A 284 -13.71 -0.41 21.89
C ARG A 284 -13.11 -0.75 20.52
N VAL A 285 -13.73 -0.32 19.45
CA VAL A 285 -13.24 -0.54 18.08
C VAL A 285 -12.83 0.79 17.47
N GLY A 286 -11.58 0.87 16.97
CA GLY A 286 -11.02 2.02 16.28
C GLY A 286 -10.54 1.68 14.87
N LEU A 287 -10.29 2.71 14.05
CA LEU A 287 -9.70 2.61 12.72
C LEU A 287 -8.48 3.54 12.60
N LEU A 288 -7.54 3.16 11.71
CA LEU A 288 -6.39 3.96 11.29
C LEU A 288 -6.53 4.39 9.84
#